data_b57afb6af339e0de049ffe48ef2b5768
#
_entry.id   b57afb6af339e0de049ffe48ef2b5768
#
_cell.length_a   1.000
_cell.length_b   1.000
_cell.length_c   1.000
_cell.angle_alpha   90.00
_cell.angle_beta   90.00
_cell.angle_gamma   90.00
#
_symmetry.space_group_name_H-M   'P 1'
#
loop_
_entity.id
_entity.type
_entity.pdbx_description
1 polymer ?
#
loop_
_entity_poly.entity_id
_entity_poly.type
_entity_poly.pdbx_seq_one_letter_code
_entity_poly.pdbx_strand_id
1 'polypeptide(L)'
;MSSIIDMCHMMTTLSVVQMDILDKLHSVYPIVADIAHAQLTVYVKSSEVKNLLVISQIKPNTNFSQYRANNKLESQVRIAEEPLVWHTLSTGETLQGKREWAWGLMMDMYTYPIYDYYGKIIACVSFETNWKDLKIKGYNYLLETAYAIISNASFPIDYELYRSLSASDGIVITDKHSKITFANTAARSIYKVLGVGEMVGHHMFDREITMHIKKETTLVQRPHEKELEIGNLVLIQRSIPIYENQRLFRTVIIVSDVTELKKKEKELIIKSAVIQEIHHRVKNNLQTI
;
A
#
# COMPACT_ATOMS: atom_id res chain seq x y z
N MET A 1 4.56 -13.97 -16.92
CA MET A 1 5.21 -13.94 -15.61
C MET A 1 4.88 -15.25 -14.93
N SER A 2 5.89 -16.01 -14.51
CA SER A 2 5.66 -17.20 -13.69
C SER A 2 4.99 -16.76 -12.38
N SER A 3 4.05 -17.56 -11.88
CA SER A 3 3.43 -17.31 -10.58
C SER A 3 4.53 -17.36 -9.50
N ILE A 4 4.39 -16.55 -8.41
CA ILE A 4 5.28 -16.68 -7.24
C ILE A 4 5.34 -18.13 -6.77
N ILE A 5 4.22 -18.84 -6.83
CA ILE A 5 4.09 -20.25 -6.46
C ILE A 5 5.00 -21.11 -7.34
N ASP A 6 4.97 -20.93 -8.67
CA ASP A 6 5.80 -21.71 -9.61
C ASP A 6 7.28 -21.50 -9.35
N MET A 7 7.68 -20.24 -9.13
CA MET A 7 9.07 -19.88 -8.85
C MET A 7 9.54 -20.49 -7.53
N CYS A 8 8.75 -20.33 -6.45
CA CYS A 8 9.07 -20.89 -5.14
C CYS A 8 9.12 -22.41 -5.16
N HIS A 9 8.23 -23.07 -5.91
CA HIS A 9 8.19 -24.52 -6.03
C HIS A 9 9.47 -25.09 -6.64
N MET A 10 10.01 -24.42 -7.64
CA MET A 10 11.23 -24.88 -8.33
C MET A 10 12.53 -24.56 -7.57
N MET A 11 12.57 -23.45 -6.83
CA MET A 11 13.83 -22.86 -6.37
C MET A 11 13.93 -22.73 -4.83
N THR A 12 12.95 -23.20 -4.08
CA THR A 12 12.95 -23.11 -2.60
C THR A 12 12.54 -24.42 -1.95
N THR A 13 12.69 -24.47 -0.61
CA THR A 13 12.19 -25.60 0.23
C THR A 13 10.92 -25.22 0.99
N LEU A 14 10.21 -24.19 0.56
CA LEU A 14 8.95 -23.76 1.17
C LEU A 14 7.86 -24.81 0.94
N SER A 15 7.01 -25.00 1.94
CA SER A 15 5.82 -25.84 1.79
C SER A 15 4.73 -25.12 0.97
N VAL A 16 3.78 -25.88 0.43
CA VAL A 16 2.64 -25.32 -0.32
C VAL A 16 1.89 -24.28 0.50
N VAL A 17 1.69 -24.50 1.80
CA VAL A 17 1.02 -23.55 2.70
C VAL A 17 1.83 -22.25 2.84
N GLN A 18 3.16 -22.34 2.93
CA GLN A 18 4.02 -21.16 3.03
C GLN A 18 4.05 -20.37 1.72
N MET A 19 4.04 -21.04 0.58
CA MET A 19 3.93 -20.41 -0.74
C MET A 19 2.58 -19.70 -0.91
N ASP A 20 1.46 -20.30 -0.47
CA ASP A 20 0.13 -19.69 -0.50
C ASP A 20 0.06 -18.42 0.35
N ILE A 21 0.72 -18.38 1.52
CA ILE A 21 0.84 -17.17 2.35
C ILE A 21 1.54 -16.06 1.56
N LEU A 22 2.68 -16.36 0.95
CA LEU A 22 3.46 -15.36 0.19
C LEU A 22 2.73 -14.85 -1.05
N ASP A 23 1.99 -15.71 -1.74
CA ASP A 23 1.18 -15.35 -2.90
C ASP A 23 0.02 -14.41 -2.50
N LYS A 24 -0.67 -14.73 -1.42
CA LYS A 24 -1.71 -13.86 -0.87
C LYS A 24 -1.17 -12.51 -0.42
N LEU A 25 -0.01 -12.48 0.24
CA LEU A 25 0.64 -11.25 0.68
C LEU A 25 1.10 -10.39 -0.51
N HIS A 26 1.39 -11.00 -1.67
CA HIS A 26 1.81 -10.26 -2.85
C HIS A 26 0.81 -9.17 -3.26
N SER A 27 -0.47 -9.42 -3.06
CA SER A 27 -1.53 -8.46 -3.38
C SER A 27 -1.52 -7.18 -2.53
N VAL A 28 -0.96 -7.23 -1.31
CA VAL A 28 -0.86 -6.05 -0.43
C VAL A 28 0.48 -5.32 -0.56
N TYR A 29 1.49 -5.92 -1.19
CA TYR A 29 2.81 -5.28 -1.32
C TYR A 29 2.78 -3.91 -2.01
N PRO A 30 1.95 -3.66 -3.06
CA PRO A 30 1.88 -2.36 -3.70
C PRO A 30 1.49 -1.23 -2.73
N ILE A 31 0.40 -1.39 -1.98
CA ILE A 31 -0.03 -0.37 -1.00
C ILE A 31 0.96 -0.24 0.15
N VAL A 32 1.60 -1.34 0.56
CA VAL A 32 2.64 -1.33 1.60
C VAL A 32 3.86 -0.52 1.16
N ALA A 33 4.33 -0.72 -0.08
CA ALA A 33 5.41 0.08 -0.66
C ALA A 33 5.04 1.57 -0.73
N ASP A 34 3.79 1.86 -1.12
CA ASP A 34 3.27 3.23 -1.22
C ASP A 34 3.19 3.92 0.15
N ILE A 35 2.70 3.24 1.19
CA ILE A 35 2.65 3.78 2.56
C ILE A 35 4.07 3.99 3.11
N ALA A 36 4.97 3.06 2.86
CA ALA A 36 6.37 3.17 3.27
C ALA A 36 7.15 4.21 2.46
N HIS A 37 6.63 4.70 1.33
CA HIS A 37 7.37 5.53 0.36
C HIS A 37 8.73 4.92 -0.01
N ALA A 38 8.81 3.59 -0.04
CA ALA A 38 10.04 2.82 -0.20
C ALA A 38 9.88 1.72 -1.23
N GLN A 39 10.95 1.38 -1.94
CA GLN A 39 10.98 0.13 -2.69
C GLN A 39 10.88 -1.03 -1.71
N LEU A 40 9.94 -1.91 -1.97
CA LEU A 40 9.74 -3.15 -1.25
C LEU A 40 10.37 -4.30 -2.04
N THR A 41 11.21 -5.11 -1.40
CA THR A 41 11.78 -6.33 -1.99
C THR A 41 11.58 -7.49 -1.03
N VAL A 42 11.12 -8.64 -1.53
CA VAL A 42 10.88 -9.85 -0.72
C VAL A 42 11.85 -10.94 -1.12
N TYR A 43 12.53 -11.46 -0.11
CA TYR A 43 13.55 -12.50 -0.24
C TYR A 43 13.13 -13.76 0.49
N VAL A 44 13.42 -14.90 -0.12
CA VAL A 44 13.29 -16.22 0.49
C VAL A 44 14.62 -16.99 0.40
N LYS A 45 14.82 -18.00 1.24
CA LYS A 45 15.98 -18.87 1.13
C LYS A 45 15.85 -19.74 -0.13
N SER A 46 16.87 -19.72 -0.99
CA SER A 46 16.94 -20.62 -2.14
C SER A 46 17.23 -22.06 -1.69
N SER A 47 16.83 -23.03 -2.49
CA SER A 47 17.28 -24.42 -2.38
C SER A 47 18.78 -24.57 -2.62
N GLU A 48 19.37 -23.65 -3.38
CA GLU A 48 20.82 -23.57 -3.55
C GLU A 48 21.50 -22.98 -2.31
N VAL A 49 22.55 -23.67 -1.87
CA VAL A 49 23.30 -23.26 -0.68
C VAL A 49 23.93 -21.88 -0.87
N LYS A 50 23.75 -21.00 0.13
CA LYS A 50 24.27 -19.60 0.17
C LYS A 50 23.63 -18.63 -0.82
N ASN A 51 22.47 -18.96 -1.38
CA ASN A 51 21.71 -18.05 -2.23
C ASN A 51 20.36 -17.68 -1.59
N LEU A 52 19.91 -16.48 -1.92
CA LEU A 52 18.55 -15.97 -1.66
C LEU A 52 17.85 -15.81 -3.01
N LEU A 53 16.56 -16.04 -3.03
CA LEU A 53 15.72 -15.80 -4.21
C LEU A 53 14.88 -14.54 -3.96
N VAL A 54 14.85 -13.61 -4.93
CA VAL A 54 13.98 -12.44 -4.92
C VAL A 54 12.64 -12.81 -5.58
N ILE A 55 11.58 -12.88 -4.77
CA ILE A 55 10.25 -13.31 -5.24
C ILE A 55 9.31 -12.15 -5.54
N SER A 56 9.60 -10.96 -5.01
CA SER A 56 8.84 -9.76 -5.31
C SER A 56 9.72 -8.52 -5.19
N GLN A 57 9.48 -7.55 -6.09
CA GLN A 57 10.11 -6.23 -6.03
C GLN A 57 9.12 -5.18 -6.53
N ILE A 58 8.67 -4.29 -5.65
CA ILE A 58 7.64 -3.29 -5.90
C ILE A 58 8.21 -1.89 -5.64
N LYS A 59 8.06 -1.00 -6.63
CA LYS A 59 8.38 0.42 -6.48
C LYS A 59 7.15 1.18 -5.98
N PRO A 60 7.32 2.13 -5.05
CA PRO A 60 6.20 2.96 -4.60
C PRO A 60 5.78 3.94 -5.70
N ASN A 61 4.48 4.14 -5.87
CA ASN A 61 3.92 5.20 -6.71
C ASN A 61 3.92 6.56 -5.99
N THR A 62 4.08 6.56 -4.67
CA THR A 62 4.07 7.77 -3.83
C THR A 62 5.43 8.44 -3.72
N ASN A 63 6.47 7.82 -4.25
CA ASN A 63 7.82 8.36 -4.27
C ASN A 63 8.34 8.45 -5.70
N PHE A 64 8.44 9.68 -6.22
CA PHE A 64 8.93 9.96 -7.59
C PHE A 64 10.46 10.05 -7.70
N SER A 65 11.20 9.73 -6.66
CA SER A 65 12.65 9.69 -6.78
C SER A 65 13.01 8.75 -7.94
N GLN A 66 13.78 9.29 -8.90
CA GLN A 66 14.15 8.59 -10.15
C GLN A 66 15.18 7.48 -9.90
N TYR A 67 14.93 6.64 -8.93
CA TYR A 67 15.82 5.53 -8.66
C TYR A 67 15.66 4.49 -9.77
N ARG A 68 16.68 4.39 -10.60
CA ARG A 68 16.86 3.22 -11.48
C ARG A 68 17.24 2.04 -10.59
N ALA A 69 16.27 1.48 -9.89
CA ALA A 69 16.50 0.25 -9.16
C ALA A 69 16.94 -0.84 -10.12
N ASN A 70 18.00 -1.55 -9.79
CA ASN A 70 18.29 -2.82 -10.44
C ASN A 70 17.08 -3.72 -10.27
N ASN A 71 16.49 -4.17 -11.37
CA ASN A 71 15.44 -5.15 -11.31
C ASN A 71 16.07 -6.49 -10.91
N LYS A 72 15.79 -6.94 -9.69
CA LYS A 72 16.28 -8.21 -9.13
C LYS A 72 15.19 -9.26 -9.07
N LEU A 73 14.00 -8.97 -9.57
CA LEU A 73 12.88 -9.91 -9.58
C LEU A 73 13.32 -11.21 -10.27
N GLU A 74 12.97 -12.36 -9.69
CA GLU A 74 13.32 -13.70 -10.16
C GLU A 74 14.84 -14.01 -10.17
N SER A 75 15.66 -13.14 -9.58
CA SER A 75 17.11 -13.38 -9.51
C SER A 75 17.52 -14.07 -8.22
N GLN A 76 18.56 -14.89 -8.32
CA GLN A 76 19.27 -15.37 -7.16
C GLN A 76 20.38 -14.37 -6.79
N VAL A 77 20.46 -14.04 -5.50
CA VAL A 77 21.50 -13.17 -4.94
C VAL A 77 22.25 -13.93 -3.85
N ARG A 78 23.55 -13.69 -3.76
CA ARG A 78 24.38 -14.35 -2.76
C ARG A 78 24.07 -13.78 -1.37
N ILE A 79 24.10 -14.62 -0.35
CA ILE A 79 23.96 -14.20 1.06
C ILE A 79 24.95 -13.10 1.44
N ALA A 80 26.17 -13.18 0.91
CA ALA A 80 27.21 -12.17 1.17
C ALA A 80 26.89 -10.78 0.58
N GLU A 81 26.03 -10.70 -0.42
CA GLU A 81 25.56 -9.43 -1.01
C GLU A 81 24.40 -8.81 -0.22
N GLU A 82 23.70 -9.63 0.58
CA GLU A 82 22.52 -9.24 1.35
C GLU A 82 22.64 -9.65 2.83
N PRO A 83 23.66 -9.18 3.55
CA PRO A 83 23.94 -9.65 4.91
C PRO A 83 22.81 -9.31 5.91
N LEU A 84 22.13 -8.15 5.76
CA LEU A 84 21.01 -7.76 6.62
C LEU A 84 19.81 -8.70 6.40
N VAL A 85 19.48 -8.99 5.14
CA VAL A 85 18.40 -9.93 4.77
C VAL A 85 18.67 -11.31 5.35
N TRP A 86 19.90 -11.80 5.17
CA TRP A 86 20.29 -13.11 5.70
C TRP A 86 20.19 -13.18 7.21
N HIS A 87 20.64 -12.14 7.92
CA HIS A 87 20.55 -12.10 9.37
C HIS A 87 19.08 -12.12 9.81
N THR A 88 18.22 -11.27 9.23
CA THR A 88 16.78 -11.25 9.51
C THR A 88 16.11 -12.60 9.24
N LEU A 89 16.44 -13.26 8.11
CA LEU A 89 15.94 -14.62 7.80
C LEU A 89 16.42 -15.71 8.78
N SER A 90 17.52 -15.48 9.46
CA SER A 90 18.13 -16.44 10.35
C SER A 90 17.72 -16.26 11.81
N THR A 91 17.55 -15.02 12.26
CA THR A 91 17.29 -14.67 13.67
C THR A 91 15.87 -14.15 13.92
N GLY A 92 15.21 -13.60 12.89
CA GLY A 92 13.93 -12.90 13.05
C GLY A 92 14.06 -11.47 13.55
N GLU A 93 15.27 -10.97 13.69
CA GLU A 93 15.50 -9.60 14.14
C GLU A 93 15.26 -8.61 13.00
N THR A 94 14.60 -7.50 13.30
CA THR A 94 14.47 -6.34 12.42
C THR A 94 15.78 -5.55 12.44
N LEU A 95 16.33 -5.26 11.26
CA LEU A 95 17.59 -4.55 11.13
C LEU A 95 17.45 -3.31 10.27
N GLN A 96 18.32 -2.34 10.55
CA GLN A 96 18.49 -1.14 9.76
C GLN A 96 19.95 -1.03 9.30
N GLY A 97 20.15 -0.64 8.06
CA GLY A 97 21.46 -0.42 7.49
C GLY A 97 21.42 0.46 6.25
N LYS A 98 22.50 0.45 5.51
CA LYS A 98 22.61 1.16 4.23
C LYS A 98 23.03 0.21 3.15
N ARG A 99 22.53 0.49 1.93
CA ARG A 99 22.84 -0.25 0.74
C ARG A 99 23.20 0.70 -0.39
N GLU A 100 24.24 0.38 -1.13
CA GLU A 100 24.55 1.08 -2.38
C GLU A 100 23.72 0.49 -3.52
N TRP A 101 22.89 1.35 -4.14
CA TRP A 101 22.08 0.94 -5.33
C TRP A 101 22.81 1.19 -6.64
N ALA A 102 23.59 2.26 -6.69
CA ALA A 102 24.43 2.64 -7.80
C ALA A 102 25.64 3.40 -7.24
N TRP A 103 26.63 3.60 -8.05
CA TRP A 103 27.87 4.25 -7.63
C TRP A 103 27.59 5.57 -6.91
N GLY A 104 27.91 5.62 -5.62
CA GLY A 104 27.68 6.77 -4.75
C GLY A 104 26.24 7.01 -4.28
N LEU A 105 25.27 6.20 -4.71
CA LEU A 105 23.88 6.31 -4.27
C LEU A 105 23.59 5.35 -3.12
N MET A 106 23.66 5.86 -1.92
CA MET A 106 23.37 5.12 -0.69
C MET A 106 21.90 5.22 -0.33
N MET A 107 21.23 4.08 -0.15
CA MET A 107 19.86 3.98 0.33
C MET A 107 19.86 3.46 1.75
N ASP A 108 18.94 3.99 2.56
CA ASP A 108 18.62 3.39 3.85
C ASP A 108 17.80 2.13 3.61
N MET A 109 18.15 1.04 4.28
CA MET A 109 17.51 -0.27 4.14
C MET A 109 17.03 -0.74 5.50
N TYR A 110 15.79 -1.21 5.55
CA TYR A 110 15.17 -1.79 6.73
C TYR A 110 14.66 -3.19 6.38
N THR A 111 14.95 -4.17 7.21
CA THR A 111 14.57 -5.56 6.97
C THR A 111 13.67 -6.08 8.07
N TYR A 112 12.62 -6.79 7.68
CA TYR A 112 11.61 -7.36 8.59
C TYR A 112 11.33 -8.81 8.20
N PRO A 113 11.14 -9.72 9.18
CA PRO A 113 10.80 -11.11 8.91
C PRO A 113 9.32 -11.26 8.53
N ILE A 114 9.02 -12.23 7.67
CA ILE A 114 7.66 -12.70 7.40
C ILE A 114 7.54 -14.10 7.96
N TYR A 115 6.50 -14.31 8.76
CA TYR A 115 6.24 -15.57 9.46
C TYR A 115 5.08 -16.34 8.83
N ASP A 116 5.12 -17.65 8.95
CA ASP A 116 3.95 -18.51 8.73
C ASP A 116 3.04 -18.57 9.97
N TYR A 117 1.93 -19.31 9.87
CA TYR A 117 0.96 -19.45 10.95
C TYR A 117 1.51 -20.13 12.22
N TYR A 118 2.67 -20.76 12.12
CA TYR A 118 3.35 -21.45 13.22
C TYR A 118 4.49 -20.63 13.82
N GLY A 119 4.68 -19.41 13.35
CA GLY A 119 5.76 -18.53 13.80
C GLY A 119 7.13 -18.85 13.20
N LYS A 120 7.20 -19.65 12.12
CA LYS A 120 8.44 -19.91 11.40
C LYS A 120 8.70 -18.79 10.39
N ILE A 121 9.93 -18.32 10.31
CA ILE A 121 10.34 -17.33 9.31
C ILE A 121 10.37 -17.99 7.93
N ILE A 122 9.59 -17.45 6.99
CA ILE A 122 9.46 -17.95 5.62
C ILE A 122 10.06 -17.02 4.59
N ALA A 123 10.10 -15.72 4.89
CA ALA A 123 10.65 -14.68 4.00
C ALA A 123 11.19 -13.50 4.82
N CYS A 124 11.89 -12.60 4.13
CA CYS A 124 12.29 -11.30 4.62
C CYS A 124 11.80 -10.24 3.64
N VAL A 125 11.13 -9.20 4.14
CA VAL A 125 10.83 -8.00 3.36
C VAL A 125 11.85 -6.92 3.69
N SER A 126 12.42 -6.28 2.66
CA SER A 126 13.22 -5.07 2.81
C SER A 126 12.48 -3.85 2.28
N PHE A 127 12.64 -2.73 2.97
CA PHE A 127 12.22 -1.40 2.52
C PHE A 127 13.48 -0.57 2.25
N GLU A 128 13.60 -0.06 1.04
CA GLU A 128 14.77 0.69 0.59
C GLU A 128 14.34 2.07 0.10
N THR A 129 14.92 3.12 0.72
CA THR A 129 14.58 4.51 0.39
C THR A 129 15.69 5.47 0.79
N ASN A 130 15.69 6.67 0.21
CA ASN A 130 16.44 7.80 0.73
C ASN A 130 15.48 8.72 1.50
N TRP A 131 15.26 8.41 2.77
CA TRP A 131 14.34 9.16 3.63
C TRP A 131 14.72 10.64 3.79
N LYS A 132 16.00 11.00 3.61
CA LYS A 132 16.45 12.39 3.66
C LYS A 132 15.86 13.23 2.55
N ASP A 133 15.69 12.64 1.37
CA ASP A 133 15.08 13.31 0.23
C ASP A 133 13.57 13.48 0.42
N LEU A 134 12.94 12.58 1.16
CA LEU A 134 11.50 12.61 1.42
C LEU A 134 11.07 13.69 2.42
N LYS A 135 11.99 14.18 3.27
CA LYS A 135 11.70 15.17 4.34
C LYS A 135 10.50 14.79 5.22
N ILE A 136 10.19 13.51 5.36
CA ILE A 136 9.05 13.00 6.13
C ILE A 136 9.46 12.88 7.60
N LYS A 137 8.80 13.64 8.47
CA LYS A 137 8.94 13.47 9.91
C LYS A 137 8.22 12.18 10.34
N GLY A 138 8.84 11.37 11.16
CA GLY A 138 8.23 10.12 11.67
C GLY A 138 8.29 8.95 10.68
N TYR A 139 9.30 8.89 9.83
CA TYR A 139 9.46 7.84 8.81
C TYR A 139 9.40 6.42 9.38
N ASN A 140 10.03 6.17 10.54
CA ASN A 140 9.96 4.86 11.20
C ASN A 140 8.52 4.45 11.51
N TYR A 141 7.66 5.40 11.84
CA TYR A 141 6.24 5.15 12.09
C TYR A 141 5.50 4.65 10.84
N LEU A 142 5.85 5.18 9.66
CA LEU A 142 5.31 4.70 8.39
C LEU A 142 5.78 3.28 8.07
N LEU A 143 7.07 3.00 8.27
CA LEU A 143 7.62 1.65 8.08
C LEU A 143 6.98 0.63 9.00
N GLU A 144 6.83 0.93 10.28
CA GLU A 144 6.12 0.07 11.24
C GLU A 144 4.68 -0.18 10.82
N THR A 145 3.98 0.87 10.35
CA THR A 145 2.60 0.74 9.88
C THR A 145 2.51 -0.12 8.62
N ALA A 146 3.42 0.09 7.67
CA ALA A 146 3.52 -0.68 6.44
C ALA A 146 3.81 -2.16 6.73
N TYR A 147 4.77 -2.43 7.61
CA TYR A 147 5.07 -3.80 8.03
C TYR A 147 3.91 -4.43 8.80
N ALA A 148 3.22 -3.68 9.64
CA ALA A 148 2.06 -4.18 10.38
C ALA A 148 0.91 -4.65 9.46
N ILE A 149 0.76 -4.08 8.26
CA ILE A 149 -0.18 -4.59 7.25
C ILE A 149 0.24 -5.98 6.78
N ILE A 150 1.53 -6.23 6.54
CA ILE A 150 2.03 -7.54 6.11
C ILE A 150 1.88 -8.56 7.23
N SER A 151 2.33 -8.22 8.45
CA SER A 151 2.39 -9.16 9.58
C SER A 151 1.02 -9.51 10.17
N ASN A 152 0.01 -8.65 9.96
CA ASN A 152 -1.33 -8.82 10.51
C ASN A 152 -2.40 -8.95 9.41
N ALA A 153 -2.00 -9.26 8.18
CA ALA A 153 -2.95 -9.49 7.10
C ALA A 153 -3.89 -10.65 7.45
N SER A 154 -5.18 -10.35 7.55
CA SER A 154 -6.21 -11.36 7.77
C SER A 154 -6.71 -11.88 6.43
N PHE A 155 -6.69 -13.17 6.24
CA PHE A 155 -7.22 -13.81 5.04
C PHE A 155 -8.71 -14.19 5.21
N PRO A 156 -9.56 -14.04 4.19
CA PRO A 156 -9.29 -13.56 2.83
C PRO A 156 -9.08 -12.04 2.76
N ILE A 157 -8.18 -11.59 1.88
CA ILE A 157 -7.92 -10.19 1.60
C ILE A 157 -8.88 -9.71 0.52
N ASP A 158 -9.55 -8.58 0.74
CA ASP A 158 -10.25 -7.88 -0.32
C ASP A 158 -9.26 -7.01 -1.10
N TYR A 159 -8.80 -7.53 -2.25
CA TYR A 159 -7.75 -6.92 -3.06
C TYR A 159 -8.05 -5.49 -3.49
N GLU A 160 -9.33 -5.15 -3.74
CA GLU A 160 -9.74 -3.81 -4.14
C GLU A 160 -9.42 -2.75 -3.07
N LEU A 161 -9.52 -3.14 -1.80
CA LEU A 161 -9.21 -2.25 -0.68
C LEU A 161 -7.70 -2.02 -0.49
N TYR A 162 -6.87 -2.94 -0.99
CA TYR A 162 -5.41 -2.89 -0.91
C TYR A 162 -4.74 -2.45 -2.22
N ARG A 163 -5.50 -1.86 -3.16
CA ARG A 163 -4.93 -1.35 -4.41
C ARG A 163 -3.91 -0.24 -4.15
N SER A 164 -2.96 -0.09 -5.06
CA SER A 164 -1.91 0.93 -5.04
C SER A 164 -2.47 2.35 -4.82
N LEU A 165 -1.66 3.20 -4.24
CA LEU A 165 -1.94 4.62 -4.06
C LEU A 165 -1.36 5.43 -5.23
N SER A 166 -1.92 6.61 -5.43
CA SER A 166 -1.30 7.66 -6.24
C SER A 166 -0.60 8.68 -5.34
N ALA A 167 0.26 9.50 -5.91
CA ALA A 167 0.93 10.57 -5.17
C ALA A 167 -0.04 11.66 -4.67
N SER A 168 -1.23 11.76 -5.28
CA SER A 168 -2.29 12.68 -4.87
C SER A 168 -3.19 12.13 -3.76
N ASP A 169 -3.05 10.85 -3.40
CA ASP A 169 -3.85 10.26 -2.34
C ASP A 169 -3.41 10.74 -0.96
N GLY A 170 -4.39 11.19 -0.19
CA GLY A 170 -4.20 11.55 1.21
C GLY A 170 -4.04 10.30 2.07
N ILE A 171 -2.99 10.23 2.88
CA ILE A 171 -2.77 9.18 3.87
C ILE A 171 -2.90 9.79 5.25
N VAL A 172 -3.83 9.28 6.05
CA VAL A 172 -4.00 9.59 7.47
C VAL A 172 -3.83 8.31 8.27
N ILE A 173 -3.04 8.35 9.34
CA ILE A 173 -2.88 7.20 10.24
C ILE A 173 -3.32 7.62 11.63
N THR A 174 -4.14 6.80 12.26
CA THR A 174 -4.58 6.98 13.64
C THR A 174 -4.01 5.88 14.54
N ASP A 175 -3.85 6.19 15.80
CA ASP A 175 -3.55 5.20 16.82
C ASP A 175 -4.82 4.40 17.22
N LYS A 176 -4.66 3.48 18.19
CA LYS A 176 -5.75 2.66 18.76
C LYS A 176 -6.87 3.47 19.40
N HIS A 177 -6.64 4.72 19.73
CA HIS A 177 -7.62 5.64 20.33
C HIS A 177 -8.22 6.59 19.29
N SER A 178 -7.99 6.33 17.98
CA SER A 178 -8.43 7.18 16.87
C SER A 178 -7.82 8.58 16.88
N LYS A 179 -6.69 8.79 17.56
CA LYS A 179 -5.93 10.03 17.50
C LYS A 179 -5.06 10.01 16.24
N ILE A 180 -5.13 11.08 15.45
CA ILE A 180 -4.33 11.22 14.23
C ILE A 180 -2.87 11.41 14.61
N THR A 181 -2.03 10.47 14.18
CA THR A 181 -0.59 10.46 14.45
C THR A 181 0.23 10.83 13.23
N PHE A 182 -0.35 10.66 12.03
CA PHE A 182 0.29 11.03 10.77
C PHE A 182 -0.76 11.49 9.76
N ALA A 183 -0.40 12.49 8.96
CA ALA A 183 -1.08 12.90 7.74
C ALA A 183 -0.04 13.36 6.72
N ASN A 184 -0.10 12.84 5.48
CA ASN A 184 0.78 13.29 4.40
C ASN A 184 0.33 14.66 3.85
N THR A 185 1.11 15.24 2.96
CA THR A 185 0.82 16.55 2.37
C THR A 185 -0.49 16.56 1.59
N ALA A 186 -0.79 15.47 0.86
CA ALA A 186 -2.03 15.34 0.09
C ALA A 186 -3.26 15.34 1.00
N ALA A 187 -3.24 14.56 2.11
CA ALA A 187 -4.31 14.59 3.11
C ALA A 187 -4.52 15.99 3.67
N ARG A 188 -3.44 16.65 4.10
CA ARG A 188 -3.52 18.04 4.61
C ARG A 188 -4.12 18.99 3.59
N SER A 189 -3.77 18.86 2.30
CA SER A 189 -4.31 19.69 1.23
C SER A 189 -5.80 19.46 1.01
N ILE A 190 -6.25 18.20 0.95
CA ILE A 190 -7.67 17.84 0.80
C ILE A 190 -8.48 18.40 1.99
N TYR A 191 -8.04 18.15 3.21
CA TYR A 191 -8.75 18.60 4.41
C TYR A 191 -8.70 20.12 4.58
N LYS A 192 -7.66 20.79 4.12
CA LYS A 192 -7.59 22.26 4.12
C LYS A 192 -8.66 22.88 3.24
N VAL A 193 -8.96 22.30 2.07
CA VAL A 193 -10.08 22.74 1.21
C VAL A 193 -11.41 22.60 1.93
N LEU A 194 -11.54 21.61 2.82
CA LEU A 194 -12.72 21.40 3.64
C LEU A 194 -12.76 22.31 4.91
N GLY A 195 -11.80 23.22 5.06
CA GLY A 195 -11.72 24.13 6.18
C GLY A 195 -11.07 23.56 7.45
N VAL A 196 -10.49 22.33 7.36
CA VAL A 196 -9.77 21.71 8.48
C VAL A 196 -8.36 22.29 8.56
N GLY A 197 -7.94 22.70 9.75
CA GLY A 197 -6.58 23.17 10.03
C GLY A 197 -5.56 22.04 10.20
N GLU A 198 -4.76 22.10 11.26
CA GLU A 198 -3.80 21.03 11.58
C GLU A 198 -4.57 19.77 12.04
N MET A 199 -4.25 18.64 11.44
CA MET A 199 -4.93 17.38 11.73
C MET A 199 -4.22 16.53 12.78
N VAL A 200 -2.88 16.54 12.76
CA VAL A 200 -2.08 15.67 13.63
C VAL A 200 -2.21 16.09 15.08
N GLY A 201 -2.49 15.11 15.95
CA GLY A 201 -2.72 15.35 17.37
C GLY A 201 -4.19 15.48 17.74
N HIS A 202 -5.08 15.74 16.80
CA HIS A 202 -6.52 15.76 17.00
C HIS A 202 -7.11 14.33 16.97
N HIS A 203 -8.27 14.17 17.59
CA HIS A 203 -9.01 12.92 17.49
C HIS A 203 -9.75 12.88 16.14
N MET A 204 -9.74 11.74 15.47
CA MET A 204 -10.37 11.57 14.16
C MET A 204 -11.86 11.93 14.17
N PHE A 205 -12.52 11.90 15.33
CA PHE A 205 -13.93 12.23 15.54
C PHE A 205 -14.15 13.62 16.15
N ASP A 206 -13.13 14.47 16.24
CA ASP A 206 -13.32 15.86 16.64
C ASP A 206 -14.23 16.57 15.64
N ARG A 207 -15.11 17.43 16.10
CA ARG A 207 -16.14 18.08 15.27
C ARG A 207 -15.54 18.82 14.07
N GLU A 208 -14.36 19.38 14.23
CA GLU A 208 -13.65 20.10 13.18
C GLU A 208 -13.18 19.18 12.03
N ILE A 209 -12.90 17.92 12.36
CA ILE A 209 -12.41 16.91 11.41
C ILE A 209 -13.58 16.07 10.88
N THR A 210 -14.56 15.74 11.72
CA THR A 210 -15.67 14.83 11.41
C THR A 210 -16.84 15.46 10.71
N MET A 211 -16.90 16.76 10.52
CA MET A 211 -17.97 17.30 9.65
C MET A 211 -18.10 16.53 8.34
N HIS A 212 -17.06 15.78 7.98
CA HIS A 212 -16.89 15.10 6.71
C HIS A 212 -16.70 13.58 6.81
N ILE A 213 -16.54 13.01 8.01
CA ILE A 213 -16.29 11.58 8.22
C ILE A 213 -17.27 11.06 9.28
N LYS A 214 -18.26 10.28 8.86
CA LYS A 214 -19.21 9.70 9.82
C LYS A 214 -18.50 8.69 10.72
N LYS A 215 -18.72 8.79 12.04
CA LYS A 215 -18.17 7.89 13.07
C LYS A 215 -18.38 6.40 12.76
N GLU A 216 -19.51 6.08 12.14
CA GLU A 216 -19.88 4.71 11.75
C GLU A 216 -18.92 4.05 10.77
N THR A 217 -18.22 4.84 9.94
CA THR A 217 -17.31 4.30 8.93
C THR A 217 -15.94 3.92 9.48
N THR A 218 -15.53 4.51 10.60
CA THR A 218 -14.18 4.26 11.18
C THR A 218 -14.20 3.18 12.26
N LEU A 219 -15.37 2.81 12.77
CA LEU A 219 -15.53 1.75 13.77
C LEU A 219 -15.75 0.36 13.14
N VAL A 220 -15.79 0.26 11.82
CA VAL A 220 -15.91 -1.03 11.16
C VAL A 220 -14.62 -1.81 11.37
N GLN A 221 -14.75 -3.00 11.98
CA GLN A 221 -13.63 -3.90 12.29
C GLN A 221 -12.97 -4.53 11.06
N ARG A 222 -13.42 -4.19 9.86
CA ARG A 222 -12.93 -4.73 8.58
C ARG A 222 -12.54 -3.59 7.64
N PRO A 223 -11.59 -3.82 6.74
CA PRO A 223 -11.32 -2.87 5.68
C PRO A 223 -12.59 -2.53 4.90
N HIS A 224 -12.78 -1.27 4.58
CA HIS A 224 -13.95 -0.80 3.81
C HIS A 224 -13.65 0.47 3.03
N GLU A 225 -14.44 0.70 1.99
CA GLU A 225 -14.40 1.90 1.17
C GLU A 225 -15.74 2.60 1.17
N LYS A 226 -15.72 3.93 1.08
CA LYS A 226 -16.90 4.78 1.02
C LYS A 226 -16.67 5.98 0.13
N GLU A 227 -17.69 6.31 -0.66
CA GLU A 227 -17.78 7.58 -1.38
C GLU A 227 -18.44 8.64 -0.49
N LEU A 228 -17.84 9.83 -0.45
CA LEU A 228 -18.30 10.98 0.33
C LEU A 228 -18.48 12.17 -0.60
N GLU A 229 -19.69 12.71 -0.67
CA GLU A 229 -19.97 13.96 -1.35
C GLU A 229 -20.03 15.09 -0.33
N ILE A 230 -19.13 16.08 -0.46
CA ILE A 230 -18.99 17.20 0.47
C ILE A 230 -18.94 18.50 -0.33
N GLY A 231 -20.08 19.18 -0.43
CA GLY A 231 -20.19 20.34 -1.30
C GLY A 231 -19.94 19.97 -2.76
N ASN A 232 -18.88 20.54 -3.33
CA ASN A 232 -18.49 20.27 -4.72
C ASN A 232 -17.41 19.17 -4.86
N LEU A 233 -16.96 18.59 -3.74
CA LEU A 233 -15.94 17.55 -3.72
C LEU A 233 -16.59 16.17 -3.66
N VAL A 234 -16.03 15.23 -4.41
CA VAL A 234 -16.33 13.80 -4.31
C VAL A 234 -15.05 13.10 -3.89
N LEU A 235 -15.08 12.52 -2.70
CA LEU A 235 -13.94 11.83 -2.10
C LEU A 235 -14.24 10.34 -1.98
N ILE A 236 -13.24 9.50 -2.25
CA ILE A 236 -13.26 8.08 -1.88
C ILE A 236 -12.39 7.93 -0.66
N GLN A 237 -12.98 7.39 0.42
CA GLN A 237 -12.27 7.07 1.64
C GLN A 237 -12.19 5.56 1.82
N ARG A 238 -10.96 5.04 1.92
CA ARG A 238 -10.66 3.66 2.31
C ARG A 238 -10.13 3.65 3.74
N SER A 239 -10.63 2.76 4.55
CA SER A 239 -10.17 2.57 5.93
C SER A 239 -9.68 1.14 6.10
N ILE A 240 -8.43 0.99 6.55
CA ILE A 240 -7.75 -0.28 6.76
C ILE A 240 -7.36 -0.34 8.23
N PRO A 241 -8.18 -0.98 9.10
CA PRO A 241 -7.81 -1.23 10.48
C PRO A 241 -6.74 -2.32 10.55
N ILE A 242 -5.71 -2.07 11.35
CA ILE A 242 -4.60 -2.99 11.60
C ILE A 242 -4.74 -3.49 13.04
N TYR A 243 -4.76 -4.81 13.21
CA TYR A 243 -4.89 -5.45 14.50
C TYR A 243 -3.58 -6.11 14.90
N GLU A 244 -3.23 -6.00 16.16
CA GLU A 244 -2.14 -6.74 16.78
C GLU A 244 -2.69 -7.47 18.01
N ASN A 245 -2.48 -8.78 18.11
CA ASN A 245 -3.03 -9.61 19.17
C ASN A 245 -4.56 -9.40 19.38
N GLN A 246 -5.31 -9.36 18.28
CA GLN A 246 -6.77 -9.15 18.24
C GLN A 246 -7.24 -7.79 18.79
N ARG A 247 -6.34 -6.85 19.03
CA ARG A 247 -6.66 -5.48 19.45
C ARG A 247 -6.33 -4.51 18.32
N LEU A 248 -7.18 -3.49 18.14
CA LEU A 248 -6.89 -2.43 17.18
C LEU A 248 -5.56 -1.76 17.57
N PHE A 249 -4.61 -1.79 16.64
CA PHE A 249 -3.31 -1.16 16.78
C PHE A 249 -3.29 0.23 16.13
N ARG A 250 -3.66 0.28 14.85
CA ARG A 250 -3.71 1.52 14.04
C ARG A 250 -4.84 1.41 13.01
N THR A 251 -5.24 2.56 12.46
CA THR A 251 -6.07 2.57 11.26
C THR A 251 -5.39 3.43 10.20
N VAL A 252 -5.19 2.89 9.02
CA VAL A 252 -4.77 3.65 7.84
C VAL A 252 -6.02 4.08 7.09
N ILE A 253 -6.14 5.38 6.88
CA ILE A 253 -7.24 6.01 6.15
C ILE A 253 -6.64 6.66 4.91
N ILE A 254 -7.14 6.26 3.75
CA ILE A 254 -6.72 6.77 2.46
C ILE A 254 -7.87 7.60 1.90
N VAL A 255 -7.58 8.82 1.48
CA VAL A 255 -8.56 9.75 0.92
C VAL A 255 -8.13 10.17 -0.47
N SER A 256 -8.94 9.83 -1.46
CA SER A 256 -8.71 10.16 -2.86
C SER A 256 -9.76 11.18 -3.33
N ASP A 257 -9.30 12.32 -3.88
CA ASP A 257 -10.20 13.26 -4.55
C ASP A 257 -10.49 12.77 -5.98
N VAL A 258 -11.74 12.37 -6.20
CA VAL A 258 -12.21 11.87 -7.50
C VAL A 258 -13.20 12.82 -8.19
N THR A 259 -13.26 14.07 -7.74
CA THR A 259 -14.22 15.08 -8.21
C THR A 259 -14.18 15.25 -9.73
N GLU A 260 -13.00 15.45 -10.30
CA GLU A 260 -12.85 15.63 -11.75
C GLU A 260 -13.14 14.35 -12.54
N LEU A 261 -12.78 13.20 -11.98
CA LEU A 261 -13.09 11.90 -12.58
C LEU A 261 -14.60 11.70 -12.67
N LYS A 262 -15.32 11.95 -11.56
CA LYS A 262 -16.80 11.82 -11.50
C LYS A 262 -17.51 12.81 -12.42
N LYS A 263 -17.01 14.03 -12.57
CA LYS A 263 -17.53 14.98 -13.55
C LYS A 263 -17.41 14.46 -14.97
N LYS A 264 -16.22 13.95 -15.35
CA LYS A 264 -15.98 13.37 -16.68
C LYS A 264 -16.83 12.15 -16.94
N GLU A 265 -17.01 11.28 -15.96
CA GLU A 265 -17.92 10.13 -16.08
C GLU A 265 -19.36 10.58 -16.36
N LYS A 266 -19.88 11.55 -15.60
CA LYS A 266 -21.22 12.12 -15.84
C LYS A 266 -21.35 12.71 -17.25
N GLU A 267 -20.35 13.46 -17.70
CA GLU A 267 -20.35 14.02 -19.07
C GLU A 267 -20.36 12.94 -20.16
N LEU A 268 -19.60 11.85 -19.98
CA LEU A 268 -19.59 10.72 -20.91
C LEU A 268 -20.93 10.00 -20.97
N ILE A 269 -21.59 9.81 -19.83
CA ILE A 269 -22.92 9.20 -19.76
C ILE A 269 -23.92 10.05 -20.53
N ILE A 270 -23.92 11.38 -20.32
CA ILE A 270 -24.81 12.32 -21.03
C ILE A 270 -24.56 12.25 -22.53
N LYS A 271 -23.28 12.32 -22.98
CA LYS A 271 -22.93 12.21 -24.40
C LYS A 271 -23.39 10.89 -25.01
N SER A 272 -23.22 9.77 -24.30
CA SER A 272 -23.69 8.46 -24.76
C SER A 272 -25.21 8.40 -24.92
N ALA A 273 -25.96 8.95 -23.97
CA ALA A 273 -27.42 9.02 -24.06
C ALA A 273 -27.90 9.86 -25.25
N VAL A 274 -27.24 11.01 -25.50
CA VAL A 274 -27.54 11.86 -26.65
C VAL A 274 -27.28 11.12 -27.98
N ILE A 275 -26.15 10.42 -28.08
CA ILE A 275 -25.80 9.63 -29.26
C ILE A 275 -26.85 8.52 -29.51
N GLN A 276 -27.30 7.80 -28.48
CA GLN A 276 -28.35 6.78 -28.60
C GLN A 276 -29.66 7.38 -29.08
N GLU A 277 -30.04 8.53 -28.53
CA GLU A 277 -31.28 9.23 -28.99
C GLU A 277 -31.20 9.64 -30.46
N ILE A 278 -30.04 10.19 -30.90
CA ILE A 278 -29.84 10.54 -32.31
C ILE A 278 -29.94 9.29 -33.20
N HIS A 279 -29.30 8.19 -32.82
CA HIS A 279 -29.41 6.93 -33.58
C HIS A 279 -30.83 6.43 -33.66
N HIS A 280 -31.60 6.48 -32.58
CA HIS A 280 -33.01 6.12 -32.57
C HIS A 280 -33.84 6.99 -33.54
N ARG A 281 -33.63 8.30 -33.52
CA ARG A 281 -34.32 9.24 -34.42
C ARG A 281 -33.99 9.00 -35.90
N VAL A 282 -32.68 8.81 -36.18
CA VAL A 282 -32.23 8.50 -37.55
C VAL A 282 -32.84 7.20 -38.06
N LYS A 283 -32.84 6.15 -37.23
CA LYS A 283 -33.46 4.86 -37.59
C LYS A 283 -34.98 5.00 -37.85
N ASN A 284 -35.70 5.72 -36.99
CA ASN A 284 -37.12 5.95 -37.14
C ASN A 284 -37.47 6.73 -38.43
N ASN A 285 -36.65 7.78 -38.73
CA ASN A 285 -36.84 8.58 -39.96
C ASN A 285 -36.58 7.76 -41.24
N LEU A 286 -35.61 6.82 -41.21
CA LEU A 286 -35.30 5.94 -42.33
C LEU A 286 -36.34 4.80 -42.52
N GLN A 287 -37.09 4.47 -41.49
CA GLN A 287 -38.19 3.48 -41.60
C GLN A 287 -39.51 4.07 -42.08
N THR A 288 -39.58 5.39 -42.21
CA THR A 288 -40.83 6.09 -42.62
C THR A 288 -40.80 6.52 -44.10
N ILE A 289 -39.73 6.17 -44.82
CA ILE A 289 -39.57 6.31 -46.29
C ILE A 289 -39.75 4.91 -46.92
#